data_71b0f528afb494c0096f7676bbab70d1
#
_entry.id   71b0f528afb494c0096f7676bbab70d1
#
_cell.length_a   1.000
_cell.length_b   1.000
_cell.length_c   1.000
_cell.angle_alpha   90.00
_cell.angle_beta   90.00
_cell.angle_gamma   90.00
#
_symmetry.space_group_name_H-M   'P 1'
#
loop_
_entity.id
_entity.type
_entity.pdbx_description
1 polymer ?
#
loop_
_entity_poly.entity_id
_entity_poly.type
_entity_poly.pdbx_seq_one_letter_code
_entity_poly.pdbx_strand_id
1 'polypeptide(L)'
;MTWTLLHDRMAFMAEVIRAAETDPEAALDLADRASEVARLFGDEEGLLLSLRQRWMTMLVAKLDQAAHDEIPADRARADLVAAQPGLHALVQAAARRSLRVRSLSRGEHRAMEFFGSTGSRLTVA
;
A
#
# COMPACT_ATOMS: atom_id res chain seq x y z
N MET A 1 -1.25 18.81 -11.13
CA MET A 1 -2.51 18.19 -10.63
C MET A 1 -3.30 19.23 -9.84
N THR A 2 -4.59 19.33 -10.09
CA THR A 2 -5.44 20.25 -9.33
C THR A 2 -5.75 19.68 -7.94
N TRP A 3 -6.07 20.55 -7.00
CA TRP A 3 -6.51 20.16 -5.66
C TRP A 3 -7.74 19.25 -5.72
N THR A 4 -8.71 19.57 -6.58
CA THR A 4 -9.93 18.78 -6.76
C THR A 4 -9.62 17.37 -7.26
N LEU A 5 -8.71 17.24 -8.23
CA LEU A 5 -8.33 15.94 -8.76
C LEU A 5 -7.65 15.08 -7.70
N LEU A 6 -6.75 15.66 -6.92
CA LEU A 6 -6.10 14.94 -5.82
C LEU A 6 -7.14 14.46 -4.80
N HIS A 7 -8.07 15.31 -4.43
CA HIS A 7 -9.14 14.99 -3.49
C HIS A 7 -10.02 13.84 -4.01
N ASP A 8 -10.39 13.89 -5.29
CA ASP A 8 -11.21 12.85 -5.93
C ASP A 8 -10.47 11.51 -5.98
N ARG A 9 -9.17 11.52 -6.26
CA ARG A 9 -8.34 10.30 -6.24
C ARG A 9 -8.32 9.67 -4.87
N MET A 10 -8.13 10.48 -3.83
CA MET A 10 -8.10 9.99 -2.44
C MET A 10 -9.45 9.41 -2.02
N ALA A 11 -10.54 10.07 -2.39
CA ALA A 11 -11.90 9.60 -2.09
C ALA A 11 -12.19 8.26 -2.79
N PHE A 12 -11.80 8.14 -4.06
CA PHE A 12 -11.97 6.90 -4.82
C PHE A 12 -11.21 5.74 -4.17
N MET A 13 -9.94 5.96 -3.82
CA MET A 13 -9.13 4.93 -3.16
C MET A 13 -9.74 4.54 -1.80
N ALA A 14 -10.25 5.49 -1.05
CA ALA A 14 -10.89 5.21 0.24
C ALA A 14 -12.11 4.28 0.08
N GLU A 15 -12.93 4.48 -0.95
CA GLU A 15 -14.06 3.61 -1.25
C GLU A 15 -13.62 2.19 -1.58
N VAL A 16 -12.62 2.05 -2.45
CA VAL A 16 -12.10 0.75 -2.87
C VAL A 16 -11.47 0.01 -1.69
N ILE A 17 -10.72 0.72 -0.85
CA ILE A 17 -10.11 0.15 0.35
C ILE A 17 -11.18 -0.37 1.32
N ARG A 18 -12.26 0.39 1.50
CA ARG A 18 -13.36 -0.03 2.38
C ARG A 18 -14.07 -1.27 1.85
N ALA A 19 -14.34 -1.31 0.55
CA ALA A 19 -14.95 -2.48 -0.09
C ALA A 19 -14.05 -3.72 0.03
N ALA A 20 -12.75 -3.54 -0.01
CA ALA A 20 -11.78 -4.62 0.10
C ALA A 20 -11.72 -5.27 1.48
N GLU A 21 -12.21 -4.63 2.50
CA GLU A 21 -12.31 -5.22 3.83
C GLU A 21 -13.21 -6.45 3.83
N THR A 22 -14.19 -6.48 2.91
CA THR A 22 -15.10 -7.62 2.74
C THR A 22 -14.60 -8.56 1.65
N ASP A 23 -14.24 -8.03 0.46
CA ASP A 23 -13.82 -8.83 -0.68
C ASP A 23 -12.90 -8.00 -1.59
N PRO A 24 -11.58 -8.21 -1.53
CA PRO A 24 -10.62 -7.43 -2.32
C PRO A 24 -10.75 -7.66 -3.83
N GLU A 25 -11.08 -8.87 -4.27
CA GLU A 25 -11.23 -9.15 -5.70
C GLU A 25 -12.48 -8.45 -6.27
N ALA A 26 -13.59 -8.49 -5.54
CA ALA A 26 -14.80 -7.76 -5.92
C ALA A 26 -14.58 -6.25 -5.90
N ALA A 27 -13.80 -5.75 -4.94
CA ALA A 27 -13.47 -4.32 -4.85
C ALA A 27 -12.71 -3.83 -6.08
N LEU A 28 -11.92 -4.67 -6.73
CA LEU A 28 -11.17 -4.35 -7.95
C LEU A 28 -11.95 -4.63 -9.24
N ASP A 29 -13.18 -5.11 -9.13
CA ASP A 29 -14.06 -5.26 -10.29
C ASP A 29 -14.75 -3.91 -10.56
N LEU A 30 -14.07 -3.07 -11.33
CA LEU A 30 -14.44 -1.68 -11.56
C LEU A 30 -14.88 -1.42 -13.01
N ALA A 31 -15.40 -2.46 -13.69
CA ALA A 31 -15.82 -2.35 -15.10
C ALA A 31 -16.87 -1.25 -15.30
N ASP A 32 -17.79 -1.10 -14.36
CA ASP A 32 -18.84 -0.08 -14.38
C ASP A 32 -18.34 1.33 -14.03
N ARG A 33 -17.10 1.45 -13.55
CA ARG A 33 -16.47 2.71 -13.19
C ARG A 33 -15.22 2.99 -14.04
N ALA A 34 -15.09 2.34 -15.20
CA ALA A 34 -13.90 2.43 -16.05
C ALA A 34 -13.57 3.88 -16.46
N SER A 35 -14.58 4.70 -16.78
CA SER A 35 -14.37 6.11 -17.15
C SER A 35 -13.79 6.91 -15.99
N GLU A 36 -14.24 6.66 -14.79
CA GLU A 36 -13.76 7.34 -13.59
C GLU A 36 -12.32 6.94 -13.28
N VAL A 37 -12.02 5.65 -13.37
CA VAL A 37 -10.65 5.14 -13.21
C VAL A 37 -9.71 5.78 -14.24
N ALA A 38 -10.14 5.84 -15.50
CA ALA A 38 -9.34 6.48 -16.56
C ALA A 38 -9.08 7.95 -16.26
N ARG A 39 -10.09 8.68 -15.84
CA ARG A 39 -9.98 10.10 -15.49
C ARG A 39 -9.03 10.34 -14.32
N LEU A 40 -9.13 9.52 -13.28
CA LEU A 40 -8.39 9.73 -12.04
C LEU A 40 -6.99 9.12 -12.04
N PHE A 41 -6.80 7.98 -12.71
CA PHE A 41 -5.55 7.20 -12.62
C PHE A 41 -4.94 6.86 -13.98
N GLY A 42 -5.60 7.21 -15.07
CA GLY A 42 -5.16 6.88 -16.41
C GLY A 42 -5.67 5.51 -16.88
N ASP A 43 -5.49 4.49 -16.08
CA ASP A 43 -5.98 3.13 -16.35
C ASP A 43 -6.04 2.33 -15.04
N GLU A 44 -6.44 1.06 -15.13
CA GLU A 44 -6.49 0.18 -13.96
C GLU A 44 -5.11 0.03 -13.31
N GLU A 45 -4.07 -0.15 -14.11
CA GLU A 45 -2.71 -0.28 -13.56
C GLU A 45 -2.29 0.96 -12.79
N GLY A 46 -2.67 2.15 -13.26
CA GLY A 46 -2.42 3.41 -12.55
C GLY A 46 -3.07 3.43 -11.16
N LEU A 47 -4.29 2.91 -11.05
CA LEU A 47 -4.96 2.75 -9.76
C LEU A 47 -4.19 1.78 -8.86
N LEU A 48 -3.81 0.61 -9.39
CA LEU A 48 -3.09 -0.40 -8.62
C LEU A 48 -1.75 0.12 -8.11
N LEU A 49 -1.03 0.86 -8.94
CA LEU A 49 0.24 1.49 -8.55
C LEU A 49 0.03 2.56 -7.47
N SER A 50 -1.06 3.32 -7.55
CA SER A 50 -1.40 4.33 -6.54
C SER A 50 -1.73 3.72 -5.19
N LEU A 51 -2.45 2.59 -5.18
CA LEU A 51 -2.75 1.85 -3.95
C LEU A 51 -1.46 1.31 -3.32
N ARG A 52 -0.57 0.77 -4.12
CA ARG A 52 0.72 0.28 -3.65
C ARG A 52 1.57 1.43 -3.09
N GLN A 53 1.59 2.57 -3.76
CA GLN A 53 2.33 3.74 -3.28
C GLN A 53 1.83 4.19 -1.91
N ARG A 54 0.51 4.19 -1.73
CA ARG A 54 -0.09 4.52 -0.44
C ARG A 54 0.35 3.55 0.65
N TRP A 55 0.35 2.25 0.36
CA TRP A 55 0.83 1.22 1.28
C TRP A 55 2.30 1.45 1.65
N MET A 56 3.16 1.67 0.66
CA MET A 56 4.59 1.86 0.90
C MET A 56 4.88 3.13 1.72
N THR A 57 4.15 4.20 1.48
CA THR A 57 4.28 5.43 2.25
C THR A 57 3.97 5.19 3.73
N MET A 58 2.88 4.47 3.99
CA MET A 58 2.47 4.13 5.37
C MET A 58 3.47 3.16 6.02
N LEU A 59 3.93 2.17 5.26
CA LEU A 59 4.88 1.17 5.78
C LEU A 59 6.21 1.81 6.15
N VAL A 60 6.78 2.63 5.27
CA VAL A 60 8.06 3.29 5.54
C VAL A 60 7.95 4.20 6.77
N ALA A 61 6.88 4.97 6.88
CA ALA A 61 6.65 5.82 8.05
C ALA A 61 6.54 5.00 9.34
N LYS A 62 5.84 3.86 9.27
CA LYS A 62 5.67 2.95 10.41
C LYS A 62 7.00 2.32 10.82
N LEU A 63 7.80 1.89 9.84
CA LEU A 63 9.10 1.28 10.08
C LEU A 63 10.10 2.30 10.66
N ASP A 64 10.08 3.52 10.16
CA ASP A 64 10.94 4.59 10.66
C ASP A 64 10.63 4.89 12.14
N GLN A 65 9.35 5.03 12.47
CA GLN A 65 8.92 5.24 13.86
C GLN A 65 9.29 4.06 14.76
N ALA A 66 9.10 2.85 14.26
CA ALA A 66 9.43 1.63 15.01
C ALA A 66 10.93 1.53 15.29
N ALA A 67 11.77 1.89 14.34
CA ALA A 67 13.23 1.91 14.53
C ALA A 67 13.61 2.91 15.62
N HIS A 68 12.96 4.06 15.63
CA HIS A 68 13.18 5.09 16.67
C HIS A 68 12.75 4.57 18.05
N ASP A 69 11.67 3.81 18.13
CA ASP A 69 11.12 3.27 19.38
C ASP A 69 11.69 1.88 19.74
N GLU A 70 12.68 1.40 18.99
CA GLU A 70 13.31 0.09 19.20
C GLU A 70 12.33 -1.08 19.09
N ILE A 71 11.33 -0.94 18.21
CA ILE A 71 10.37 -2.00 17.90
C ILE A 71 10.85 -2.76 16.67
N PRO A 72 10.84 -4.12 16.68
CA PRO A 72 11.25 -4.89 15.51
C PRO A 72 10.42 -4.56 14.27
N ALA A 73 11.08 -4.52 13.11
CA ALA A 73 10.44 -4.20 11.83
C ALA A 73 9.26 -5.16 11.51
N ASP A 74 9.44 -6.46 11.78
CA ASP A 74 8.39 -7.45 11.55
C ASP A 74 7.13 -7.16 12.35
N ARG A 75 7.30 -6.73 13.59
CA ARG A 75 6.18 -6.37 14.45
C ARG A 75 5.47 -5.12 13.94
N ALA A 76 6.25 -4.11 13.54
CA ALA A 76 5.69 -2.87 13.00
C ALA A 76 4.87 -3.15 11.74
N ARG A 77 5.37 -4.02 10.85
CA ARG A 77 4.64 -4.40 9.65
C ARG A 77 3.35 -5.16 9.99
N ALA A 78 3.43 -6.12 10.92
CA ALA A 78 2.26 -6.87 11.36
C ALA A 78 1.18 -5.96 11.96
N ASP A 79 1.58 -4.95 12.73
CA ASP A 79 0.67 -3.97 13.30
C ASP A 79 -0.01 -3.14 12.20
N LEU A 80 0.72 -2.77 11.16
CA LEU A 80 0.16 -2.03 10.02
C LEU A 80 -0.82 -2.89 9.23
N VAL A 81 -0.49 -4.16 8.98
CA VAL A 81 -1.40 -5.10 8.31
C VAL A 81 -2.71 -5.20 9.09
N ALA A 82 -2.63 -5.32 10.40
CA ALA A 82 -3.81 -5.40 11.26
C ALA A 82 -4.62 -4.11 11.27
N ALA A 83 -3.95 -2.95 11.17
CA ALA A 83 -4.61 -1.64 11.16
C ALA A 83 -5.21 -1.29 9.79
N GLN A 84 -4.67 -1.85 8.70
CA GLN A 84 -5.05 -1.53 7.33
C GLN A 84 -5.36 -2.80 6.53
N PRO A 85 -6.34 -3.62 6.97
CA PRO A 85 -6.59 -4.91 6.32
C PRO A 85 -7.08 -4.78 4.88
N GLY A 86 -7.91 -3.79 4.59
CA GLY A 86 -8.43 -3.55 3.25
C GLY A 86 -7.32 -3.16 2.28
N LEU A 87 -6.49 -2.20 2.66
CA LEU A 87 -5.38 -1.75 1.81
C LEU A 87 -4.37 -2.87 1.58
N HIS A 88 -4.01 -3.61 2.62
CA HIS A 88 -3.07 -4.73 2.50
C HIS A 88 -3.62 -5.80 1.54
N ALA A 89 -4.89 -6.17 1.68
CA ALA A 89 -5.54 -7.14 0.79
C ALA A 89 -5.56 -6.65 -0.67
N LEU A 90 -5.79 -5.35 -0.88
CA LEU A 90 -5.77 -4.76 -2.23
C LEU A 90 -4.38 -4.81 -2.86
N VAL A 91 -3.34 -4.52 -2.10
CA VAL A 91 -1.96 -4.57 -2.60
C VAL A 91 -1.59 -5.99 -3.01
N GLN A 92 -2.02 -6.98 -2.24
CA GLN A 92 -1.81 -8.39 -2.60
C GLN A 92 -2.60 -8.77 -3.85
N ALA A 93 -3.85 -8.36 -3.97
CA ALA A 93 -4.67 -8.60 -5.15
C ALA A 93 -4.08 -7.88 -6.38
N ALA A 94 -3.58 -6.67 -6.21
CA ALA A 94 -2.93 -5.91 -7.28
C ALA A 94 -1.69 -6.63 -7.81
N ALA A 95 -0.91 -7.23 -6.94
CA ALA A 95 0.28 -8.01 -7.34
C ALA A 95 -0.10 -9.25 -8.14
N ARG A 96 -1.26 -9.83 -7.90
CA ARG A 96 -1.79 -10.94 -8.71
C ARG A 96 -2.26 -10.48 -10.09
N ARG A 97 -2.72 -9.25 -10.21
CA ARG A 97 -3.27 -8.69 -11.46
C ARG A 97 -2.22 -8.04 -12.35
N SER A 98 -1.15 -7.52 -11.78
CA SER A 98 -0.14 -6.73 -12.49
C SER A 98 1.26 -7.22 -12.20
N LEU A 99 1.98 -7.62 -13.26
CA LEU A 99 3.39 -7.99 -13.16
C LEU A 99 4.24 -6.82 -12.69
N ARG A 100 3.88 -5.60 -13.09
CA ARG A 100 4.60 -4.39 -12.71
C ARG A 100 4.48 -4.15 -11.20
N VAL A 101 3.28 -4.28 -10.64
CA VAL A 101 3.07 -4.18 -9.19
C VAL A 101 3.82 -5.29 -8.47
N ARG A 102 3.76 -6.50 -8.98
CA ARG A 102 4.47 -7.66 -8.39
C ARG A 102 5.98 -7.43 -8.35
N SER A 103 6.55 -6.89 -9.41
CA SER A 103 8.01 -6.63 -9.47
C SER A 103 8.45 -5.60 -8.44
N LEU A 104 7.56 -4.72 -8.01
CA LEU A 104 7.86 -3.70 -6.99
C LEU A 104 7.85 -4.26 -5.56
N SER A 105 7.42 -5.49 -5.35
CA SER A 105 7.44 -6.12 -4.03
C SER A 105 8.85 -6.20 -3.44
N ARG A 106 9.87 -6.21 -4.29
CA ARG A 106 11.28 -6.15 -3.87
C ARG A 106 11.60 -4.87 -3.09
N GLY A 107 10.92 -3.78 -3.40
CA GLY A 107 11.09 -2.51 -2.68
C GLY A 107 10.63 -2.61 -1.23
N GLU A 108 9.53 -3.32 -0.99
CA GLU A 108 9.05 -3.58 0.37
C GLU A 108 10.04 -4.44 1.14
N HIS A 109 10.53 -5.50 0.51
CA HIS A 109 11.51 -6.40 1.12
C HIS A 109 12.78 -5.65 1.49
N ARG A 110 13.28 -4.79 0.60
CA ARG A 110 14.46 -3.95 0.89
C ARG A 110 14.23 -2.99 2.05
N ALA A 111 13.04 -2.40 2.14
CA ALA A 111 12.69 -1.52 3.26
C ALA A 111 12.70 -2.29 4.58
N MET A 112 12.14 -3.49 4.60
CA MET A 112 12.14 -4.35 5.77
C MET A 112 13.56 -4.71 6.19
N GLU A 113 14.42 -5.07 5.24
CA GLU A 113 15.83 -5.39 5.51
C GLU A 113 16.58 -4.17 6.05
N PHE A 114 16.40 -3.01 5.44
CA PHE A 114 17.06 -1.78 5.85
C PHE A 114 16.74 -1.43 7.30
N PHE A 115 15.47 -1.39 7.66
CA PHE A 115 15.05 -1.03 9.02
C PHE A 115 15.36 -2.14 10.02
N GLY A 116 15.27 -3.40 9.62
CA GLY A 116 15.67 -4.53 10.44
C GLY A 116 17.15 -4.52 10.77
N SER A 117 18.00 -4.25 9.78
CA SER A 117 19.44 -4.13 9.94
C SER A 117 19.83 -2.99 10.88
N THR A 118 19.17 -1.82 10.72
CA THR A 118 19.38 -0.66 11.58
C THR A 118 18.99 -0.98 13.02
N GLY A 119 17.85 -1.64 13.23
CA GLY A 119 17.40 -2.08 14.54
C GLY A 119 18.37 -3.05 15.19
N SER A 120 18.91 -4.00 14.42
CA SER A 120 19.92 -4.96 14.89
C SER A 120 21.21 -4.27 15.34
N ARG A 121 21.65 -3.26 14.60
CA ARG A 121 22.85 -2.49 14.98
C ARG A 121 22.64 -1.75 16.30
N LEU A 122 21.46 -1.20 16.50
CA LEU A 122 21.13 -0.51 17.76
C LEU A 122 21.07 -1.47 18.94
N THR A 123 20.63 -2.70 18.69
CA THR A 123 20.49 -3.74 19.72
C THR A 123 21.83 -4.30 20.16
N VAL A 124 22.82 -4.35 19.27
CA VAL A 124 24.14 -4.93 19.52
C VAL A 124 25.05 -3.93 20.28
N ALA A 125 24.75 -2.69 20.20
CA ALA A 125 25.50 -1.68 20.91
C ALA A 125 25.18 -1.69 22.40
#